data_e147923058351ee085cd8c64270db666
#
_entry.id   e147923058351ee085cd8c64270db666
#
_cell.length_a   1.000
_cell.length_b   1.000
_cell.length_c   1.000
_cell.angle_alpha   90.00
_cell.angle_beta   90.00
_cell.angle_gamma   90.00
#
_symmetry.space_group_name_H-M   'P 1'
#
loop_
_entity.id
_entity.type
_entity.pdbx_description
1 polymer ?
#
loop_
_entity_poly.entity_id
_entity_poly.type
_entity_poly.pdbx_seq_one_letter_code
_entity_poly.pdbx_strand_id
1 'polypeptide(L)'
;MKYNVYLEDVSVEAVFNKLGGVGGAKRFLADELLLVEAPKPEAPPEPVLDFLVRVDRAVKPSYPDWFKKLENPELECSGPAEYDLQTAVQQWLASGQESVIKGDRIYAQLKKDNALASCLNLQDGLAIQQKGIAVFRKLFAGKAVFLWGSVVQNRLGLLSVPCLFEYGDEVVVGWGWLGSNWSSLDPALRFSK
;
A
#
# COMPACT_ATOMS: atom_id res chain seq x y z
N MET A 1 -18.81 -17.07 -47.16
CA MET A 1 -18.08 -15.92 -46.63
C MET A 1 -16.58 -16.26 -46.63
N LYS A 2 -15.72 -15.52 -47.36
CA LYS A 2 -14.27 -15.74 -47.32
C LYS A 2 -13.70 -14.83 -46.23
N TYR A 3 -13.14 -15.40 -45.18
CA TYR A 3 -12.41 -14.63 -44.18
C TYR A 3 -10.97 -14.43 -44.66
N ASN A 4 -10.55 -13.18 -44.85
CA ASN A 4 -9.15 -12.85 -44.99
C ASN A 4 -8.50 -12.87 -43.57
N VAL A 5 -7.83 -13.95 -43.24
CA VAL A 5 -7.05 -14.05 -42.04
C VAL A 5 -5.64 -13.55 -42.39
N TYR A 6 -5.23 -12.41 -41.86
CA TYR A 6 -3.83 -11.98 -41.89
C TYR A 6 -3.07 -12.82 -40.87
N LEU A 7 -2.21 -13.72 -41.32
CA LEU A 7 -1.42 -14.65 -40.49
C LEU A 7 -0.02 -14.09 -40.14
N GLU A 8 0.12 -12.79 -40.10
CA GLU A 8 1.46 -12.14 -39.85
C GLU A 8 2.09 -12.55 -38.50
N ASP A 9 1.27 -12.95 -37.50
CA ASP A 9 1.74 -13.33 -36.18
C ASP A 9 1.49 -14.77 -35.76
N VAL A 10 0.98 -15.63 -36.67
CA VAL A 10 0.67 -17.03 -36.33
C VAL A 10 1.49 -17.99 -37.19
N SER A 11 2.41 -18.72 -36.53
CA SER A 11 3.17 -19.77 -37.20
C SER A 11 2.24 -20.93 -37.64
N VAL A 12 2.18 -21.19 -38.92
CA VAL A 12 1.43 -22.33 -39.49
C VAL A 12 1.89 -23.65 -38.85
N GLU A 13 3.19 -23.77 -38.58
CA GLU A 13 3.78 -24.93 -37.91
C GLU A 13 3.26 -25.10 -36.47
N ALA A 14 3.08 -24.01 -35.74
CA ALA A 14 2.51 -24.04 -34.39
C ALA A 14 1.04 -24.49 -34.41
N VAL A 15 0.26 -24.07 -35.40
CA VAL A 15 -1.11 -24.52 -35.58
C VAL A 15 -1.16 -26.03 -35.91
N PHE A 16 -0.31 -26.47 -36.83
CA PHE A 16 -0.23 -27.90 -37.18
C PHE A 16 0.17 -28.77 -35.99
N ASN A 17 1.14 -28.34 -35.20
CA ASN A 17 1.57 -29.05 -33.98
C ASN A 17 0.44 -29.14 -32.94
N LYS A 18 -0.34 -28.06 -32.74
CA LYS A 18 -1.50 -28.06 -31.84
C LYS A 18 -2.64 -28.99 -32.34
N LEU A 19 -2.79 -29.15 -33.62
CA LEU A 19 -3.78 -30.07 -34.21
C LEU A 19 -3.32 -31.54 -34.19
N GLY A 20 -2.11 -31.84 -33.75
CA GLY A 20 -1.55 -33.19 -33.76
C GLY A 20 -0.92 -33.55 -35.10
N GLY A 21 -0.31 -32.59 -35.80
CA GLY A 21 0.35 -32.76 -37.08
C GLY A 21 -0.62 -32.90 -38.25
N VAL A 22 -0.13 -33.48 -39.35
CA VAL A 22 -0.93 -33.64 -40.60
C VAL A 22 -2.20 -34.48 -40.39
N GLY A 23 -2.14 -35.50 -39.52
CA GLY A 23 -3.29 -36.36 -39.22
C GLY A 23 -4.42 -35.60 -38.53
N GLY A 24 -4.08 -34.78 -37.52
CA GLY A 24 -5.06 -33.94 -36.82
C GLY A 24 -5.62 -32.82 -37.70
N ALA A 25 -4.78 -32.23 -38.56
CA ALA A 25 -5.24 -31.22 -39.53
C ALA A 25 -6.22 -31.77 -40.52
N LYS A 26 -6.00 -33.01 -41.04
CA LYS A 26 -6.96 -33.69 -41.95
C LYS A 26 -8.30 -33.96 -41.25
N ARG A 27 -8.30 -34.43 -40.01
CA ARG A 27 -9.52 -34.67 -39.23
C ARG A 27 -10.28 -33.37 -38.92
N PHE A 28 -9.54 -32.26 -38.64
CA PHE A 28 -10.15 -30.96 -38.46
C PHE A 28 -10.83 -30.44 -39.74
N LEU A 29 -10.18 -30.61 -40.90
CA LEU A 29 -10.75 -30.21 -42.19
C LEU A 29 -11.92 -31.12 -42.65
N ALA A 30 -12.03 -32.33 -42.10
CA ALA A 30 -13.14 -33.27 -42.36
C ALA A 30 -14.27 -33.12 -41.32
N ASP A 31 -14.27 -32.04 -40.50
CA ASP A 31 -15.23 -31.80 -39.41
C ASP A 31 -15.29 -32.90 -38.33
N GLU A 32 -14.26 -33.77 -38.30
CA GLU A 32 -14.12 -34.82 -37.28
C GLU A 32 -13.53 -34.32 -35.96
N LEU A 33 -12.94 -33.09 -35.96
CA LEU A 33 -12.41 -32.41 -34.81
C LEU A 33 -13.01 -31.01 -34.73
N LEU A 34 -13.57 -30.68 -33.57
CA LEU A 34 -14.03 -29.33 -33.24
C LEU A 34 -12.99 -28.65 -32.37
N LEU A 35 -12.64 -27.41 -32.72
CA LEU A 35 -11.89 -26.54 -31.82
C LEU A 35 -12.85 -26.06 -30.75
N VAL A 36 -12.66 -26.55 -29.53
CA VAL A 36 -13.35 -26.06 -28.34
C VAL A 36 -12.41 -25.16 -27.60
N GLU A 37 -12.90 -24.00 -27.19
CA GLU A 37 -12.11 -23.10 -26.32
C GLU A 37 -11.71 -23.85 -25.05
N ALA A 38 -10.39 -23.98 -24.80
CA ALA A 38 -9.92 -24.61 -23.58
C ALA A 38 -10.47 -23.84 -22.37
N PRO A 39 -10.97 -24.54 -21.35
CA PRO A 39 -11.40 -23.85 -20.14
C PRO A 39 -10.25 -22.95 -19.66
N LYS A 40 -10.57 -21.66 -19.51
CA LYS A 40 -9.60 -20.70 -19.00
C LYS A 40 -9.07 -21.23 -17.68
N PRO A 41 -7.74 -21.34 -17.48
CA PRO A 41 -7.21 -21.78 -16.20
C PRO A 41 -7.84 -20.93 -15.11
N GLU A 42 -8.44 -21.56 -14.10
CA GLU A 42 -8.90 -20.84 -12.93
C GLU A 42 -7.70 -20.05 -12.36
N ALA A 43 -7.88 -18.75 -12.20
CA ALA A 43 -6.86 -17.94 -11.54
C ALA A 43 -6.57 -18.57 -10.18
N PRO A 44 -5.29 -18.66 -9.76
CA PRO A 44 -4.96 -19.11 -8.42
C PRO A 44 -5.80 -18.33 -7.41
N PRO A 45 -6.33 -18.97 -6.36
CA PRO A 45 -7.09 -18.26 -5.34
C PRO A 45 -6.26 -17.10 -4.81
N GLU A 46 -6.87 -15.91 -4.74
CA GLU A 46 -6.19 -14.73 -4.19
C GLU A 46 -5.72 -15.07 -2.76
N PRO A 47 -4.48 -14.69 -2.40
CA PRO A 47 -3.97 -14.94 -1.06
C PRO A 47 -4.86 -14.24 -0.03
N VAL A 48 -5.26 -14.97 1.00
CA VAL A 48 -6.01 -14.40 2.12
C VAL A 48 -5.08 -13.45 2.87
N LEU A 49 -5.36 -12.15 2.82
CA LEU A 49 -4.59 -11.12 3.50
C LEU A 49 -5.03 -11.00 4.96
N ASP A 50 -4.07 -10.94 5.88
CA ASP A 50 -4.32 -10.73 7.31
C ASP A 50 -4.15 -9.24 7.66
N PHE A 51 -5.25 -8.54 7.94
CA PHE A 51 -5.29 -7.12 8.29
C PHE A 51 -5.24 -6.86 9.81
N LEU A 52 -5.21 -7.91 10.63
CA LEU A 52 -5.14 -7.78 12.08
C LEU A 52 -3.74 -7.35 12.52
N VAL A 53 -3.60 -6.14 13.01
CA VAL A 53 -2.34 -5.56 13.52
C VAL A 53 -2.25 -5.77 15.03
N ARG A 54 -1.09 -6.23 15.50
CA ARG A 54 -0.76 -6.36 16.92
C ARG A 54 0.44 -5.51 17.25
N VAL A 55 0.32 -4.68 18.27
CA VAL A 55 1.37 -3.75 18.70
C VAL A 55 1.71 -4.01 20.16
N ASP A 56 2.97 -4.31 20.42
CA ASP A 56 3.47 -4.39 21.80
C ASP A 56 3.76 -2.96 22.32
N ARG A 57 2.81 -2.40 23.07
CA ARG A 57 2.89 -1.06 23.61
C ARG A 57 3.93 -0.90 24.75
N ALA A 58 4.49 -1.99 25.26
CA ALA A 58 5.54 -1.94 26.28
C ALA A 58 6.93 -1.68 25.66
N VAL A 59 7.11 -1.96 24.39
CA VAL A 59 8.39 -1.82 23.69
C VAL A 59 8.45 -0.48 22.95
N LYS A 60 9.37 0.40 23.35
CA LYS A 60 9.58 1.67 22.63
C LYS A 60 10.23 1.44 21.28
N PRO A 61 9.80 2.17 20.23
CA PRO A 61 10.41 2.07 18.91
C PRO A 61 11.82 2.69 18.91
N SER A 62 12.67 2.20 18.01
CA SER A 62 13.98 2.82 17.77
C SER A 62 13.83 4.03 16.86
N TYR A 63 14.61 5.06 17.14
CA TYR A 63 14.66 6.29 16.36
C TYR A 63 16.01 6.43 15.62
N PRO A 64 16.07 7.20 14.52
CA PRO A 64 17.32 7.47 13.82
C PRO A 64 18.32 8.25 14.68
N ASP A 65 19.63 8.18 14.36
CA ASP A 65 20.70 8.86 15.11
C ASP A 65 20.59 10.39 15.16
N TRP A 66 19.87 11.00 14.21
CA TRP A 66 19.62 12.44 14.17
C TRP A 66 18.47 12.87 15.09
N PHE A 67 17.69 11.94 15.62
CA PHE A 67 16.62 12.19 16.58
C PHE A 67 17.15 12.88 17.87
N LYS A 68 16.36 13.83 18.37
CA LYS A 68 16.65 14.51 19.64
C LYS A 68 15.56 14.25 20.68
N LYS A 69 14.30 14.47 20.31
CA LYS A 69 13.15 14.28 21.20
C LYS A 69 11.85 14.10 20.44
N LEU A 70 10.85 13.53 21.10
CA LEU A 70 9.45 13.56 20.68
C LEU A 70 8.82 14.89 21.06
N GLU A 71 7.92 15.39 20.21
CA GLU A 71 7.10 16.57 20.53
C GLU A 71 5.90 16.22 21.43
N ASN A 72 5.39 14.98 21.32
CA ASN A 72 4.25 14.47 22.09
C ASN A 72 4.62 13.08 22.67
N PRO A 73 5.50 13.00 23.68
CA PRO A 73 6.02 11.73 24.20
C PRO A 73 4.94 10.85 24.84
N GLU A 74 3.84 11.42 25.28
CA GLU A 74 2.68 10.71 25.83
C GLU A 74 1.95 9.86 24.75
N LEU A 75 2.14 10.17 23.48
CA LEU A 75 1.54 9.41 22.37
C LEU A 75 2.41 8.27 21.87
N GLU A 76 3.67 8.17 22.30
CA GLU A 76 4.63 7.18 21.77
C GLU A 76 4.15 5.73 21.90
N CYS A 77 3.55 5.39 23.03
CA CYS A 77 3.04 4.05 23.32
C CYS A 77 1.52 4.02 23.44
N SER A 78 0.83 5.05 22.95
CA SER A 78 -0.63 5.13 23.01
C SER A 78 -1.30 4.31 21.91
N GLY A 79 -2.61 4.08 22.06
CA GLY A 79 -3.44 3.38 21.08
C GLY A 79 -3.76 1.94 21.48
N PRO A 80 -4.64 1.25 20.74
CA PRO A 80 -5.00 -0.14 21.00
C PRO A 80 -3.83 -1.08 20.72
N ALA A 81 -3.71 -2.16 21.51
CA ALA A 81 -2.70 -3.19 21.30
C ALA A 81 -3.04 -4.12 20.12
N GLU A 82 -4.31 -4.18 19.73
CA GLU A 82 -4.77 -4.98 18.59
C GLU A 82 -5.90 -4.25 17.86
N TYR A 83 -5.85 -4.24 16.52
CA TYR A 83 -6.90 -3.65 15.69
C TYR A 83 -6.86 -4.18 14.25
N ASP A 84 -8.00 -4.17 13.60
CA ASP A 84 -8.11 -4.47 12.18
C ASP A 84 -7.85 -3.21 11.34
N LEU A 85 -6.88 -3.30 10.41
CA LEU A 85 -6.41 -2.16 9.62
C LEU A 85 -7.46 -1.64 8.64
N GLN A 86 -8.39 -2.50 8.17
CA GLN A 86 -9.43 -2.11 7.23
C GLN A 86 -10.57 -1.35 7.89
N THR A 87 -10.91 -1.73 9.12
CA THR A 87 -12.12 -1.24 9.79
C THR A 87 -11.85 -0.19 10.86
N ALA A 88 -10.70 -0.30 11.54
CA ALA A 88 -10.34 0.58 12.66
C ALA A 88 -9.49 1.79 12.24
N VAL A 89 -8.95 1.83 11.00
CA VAL A 89 -8.05 2.89 10.54
C VAL A 89 -8.62 3.58 9.31
N GLN A 90 -8.54 4.90 9.32
CA GLN A 90 -8.96 5.75 8.19
C GLN A 90 -7.82 6.65 7.72
N GLN A 91 -7.81 6.95 6.43
CA GLN A 91 -6.99 7.99 5.85
C GLN A 91 -7.66 9.35 6.04
N TRP A 92 -6.91 10.33 6.53
CA TRP A 92 -7.40 11.67 6.76
C TRP A 92 -6.52 12.70 6.06
N LEU A 93 -7.15 13.70 5.46
CA LEU A 93 -6.49 14.84 4.84
C LEU A 93 -6.84 16.13 5.58
N ALA A 94 -5.88 17.00 5.73
CA ALA A 94 -6.09 18.35 6.25
C ALA A 94 -6.85 19.21 5.22
N SER A 95 -7.51 20.25 5.70
CA SER A 95 -8.16 21.23 4.81
C SER A 95 -7.14 21.88 3.86
N GLY A 96 -7.44 21.79 2.57
CA GLY A 96 -6.58 22.29 1.48
C GLY A 96 -5.48 21.32 1.04
N GLN A 97 -5.41 20.12 1.59
CA GLN A 97 -4.41 19.12 1.19
C GLN A 97 -4.76 18.42 -0.15
N GLU A 98 -5.98 18.60 -0.68
CA GLU A 98 -6.33 18.25 -2.06
C GLU A 98 -5.45 19.00 -3.10
N SER A 99 -5.02 20.20 -2.72
CA SER A 99 -3.93 20.92 -3.36
C SER A 99 -2.61 20.56 -2.66
N VAL A 100 -1.68 21.48 -2.58
CA VAL A 100 -0.40 21.25 -1.88
C VAL A 100 -0.31 22.22 -0.72
N ILE A 101 -0.11 21.69 0.51
CA ILE A 101 0.09 22.49 1.71
C ILE A 101 1.38 22.10 2.44
N LYS A 102 1.86 22.97 3.33
CA LYS A 102 3.00 22.67 4.20
C LYS A 102 2.62 21.71 5.32
N GLY A 103 3.52 20.80 5.67
CA GLY A 103 3.29 19.84 6.76
C GLY A 103 3.10 20.50 8.13
N ASP A 104 3.71 21.66 8.36
CA ASP A 104 3.50 22.46 9.58
C ASP A 104 2.03 22.91 9.74
N ARG A 105 1.32 23.21 8.65
CA ARG A 105 -0.10 23.54 8.65
C ARG A 105 -0.97 22.32 8.97
N ILE A 106 -0.59 21.13 8.45
CA ILE A 106 -1.28 19.87 8.80
C ILE A 106 -1.13 19.62 10.31
N TYR A 107 0.10 19.75 10.83
CA TYR A 107 0.38 19.57 12.26
C TYR A 107 -0.39 20.58 13.12
N ALA A 108 -0.41 21.86 12.71
CA ALA A 108 -1.18 22.89 13.41
C ALA A 108 -2.68 22.60 13.44
N GLN A 109 -3.25 22.10 12.33
CA GLN A 109 -4.64 21.70 12.29
C GLN A 109 -4.93 20.50 13.21
N LEU A 110 -4.09 19.44 13.18
CA LEU A 110 -4.25 18.28 14.06
C LEU A 110 -4.19 18.68 15.55
N LYS A 111 -3.33 19.62 15.92
CA LYS A 111 -3.27 20.17 17.28
C LYS A 111 -4.50 20.97 17.64
N LYS A 112 -4.95 21.88 16.76
CA LYS A 112 -6.15 22.69 16.95
C LYS A 112 -7.39 21.84 17.17
N ASP A 113 -7.52 20.76 16.40
CA ASP A 113 -8.68 19.85 16.43
C ASP A 113 -8.56 18.79 17.54
N ASN A 114 -7.50 18.86 18.36
CA ASN A 114 -7.15 17.87 19.39
C ASN A 114 -7.14 16.43 18.86
N ALA A 115 -6.65 16.26 17.64
CA ALA A 115 -6.77 15.02 16.85
C ALA A 115 -5.51 14.16 16.87
N LEU A 116 -4.39 14.65 17.41
CA LEU A 116 -3.12 13.91 17.46
C LEU A 116 -3.24 12.56 18.18
N ALA A 117 -4.01 12.52 19.28
CA ALA A 117 -4.23 11.30 20.05
C ALA A 117 -4.97 10.19 19.27
N SER A 118 -5.66 10.54 18.18
CA SER A 118 -6.28 9.56 17.28
C SER A 118 -5.38 9.16 16.12
N CYS A 119 -4.24 9.82 15.92
CA CYS A 119 -3.29 9.46 14.87
C CYS A 119 -2.46 8.24 15.28
N LEU A 120 -2.18 7.38 14.31
CA LEU A 120 -1.24 6.29 14.48
C LEU A 120 0.15 6.85 14.77
N ASN A 121 0.94 6.10 15.55
CA ASN A 121 2.31 6.41 15.92
C ASN A 121 3.33 5.48 15.23
N LEU A 122 4.62 5.65 15.52
CA LEU A 122 5.68 4.85 14.91
C LEU A 122 5.57 3.35 15.23
N GLN A 123 5.11 2.97 16.44
CA GLN A 123 4.89 1.55 16.77
C GLN A 123 3.83 0.92 15.86
N ASP A 124 2.73 1.64 15.61
CA ASP A 124 1.69 1.22 14.68
C ASP A 124 2.27 1.03 13.28
N GLY A 125 3.09 2.00 12.83
CA GLY A 125 3.76 1.92 11.53
C GLY A 125 4.66 0.71 11.39
N LEU A 126 5.48 0.41 12.38
CA LEU A 126 6.35 -0.77 12.38
C LEU A 126 5.54 -2.07 12.35
N ALA A 127 4.43 -2.14 13.07
CA ALA A 127 3.55 -3.29 13.04
C ALA A 127 2.81 -3.45 11.69
N ILE A 128 2.41 -2.34 11.06
CA ILE A 128 1.85 -2.34 9.70
C ILE A 128 2.90 -2.79 8.67
N GLN A 129 4.14 -2.32 8.78
CA GLN A 129 5.25 -2.74 7.93
C GLN A 129 5.43 -4.26 7.96
N GLN A 130 5.34 -4.89 9.13
CA GLN A 130 5.45 -6.35 9.31
C GLN A 130 4.33 -7.13 8.61
N LYS A 131 3.19 -6.52 8.27
CA LYS A 131 2.13 -7.15 7.48
C LYS A 131 2.53 -7.34 6.01
N GLY A 132 3.57 -6.67 5.57
CA GLY A 132 4.16 -6.82 4.26
C GLY A 132 3.44 -6.05 3.15
N ILE A 133 4.07 -6.11 1.97
CA ILE A 133 3.72 -5.26 0.84
C ILE A 133 2.31 -5.54 0.29
N ALA A 134 1.85 -6.79 0.32
CA ALA A 134 0.53 -7.15 -0.22
C ALA A 134 -0.61 -6.47 0.57
N VAL A 135 -0.52 -6.45 1.90
CA VAL A 135 -1.48 -5.74 2.78
C VAL A 135 -1.39 -4.24 2.55
N PHE A 136 -0.18 -3.69 2.48
CA PHE A 136 0.04 -2.27 2.26
C PHE A 136 -0.53 -1.80 0.92
N ARG A 137 -0.22 -2.50 -0.17
CA ARG A 137 -0.74 -2.20 -1.52
C ARG A 137 -2.27 -2.24 -1.57
N LYS A 138 -2.89 -3.20 -0.87
CA LYS A 138 -4.36 -3.33 -0.85
C LYS A 138 -5.04 -2.09 -0.30
N LEU A 139 -4.42 -1.38 0.66
CA LEU A 139 -5.03 -0.25 1.38
C LEU A 139 -4.44 1.11 0.99
N PHE A 140 -3.17 1.16 0.61
CA PHE A 140 -2.40 2.41 0.51
C PHE A 140 -1.56 2.52 -0.77
N ALA A 141 -1.86 1.73 -1.83
CA ALA A 141 -1.10 1.78 -3.08
C ALA A 141 -0.90 3.21 -3.59
N GLY A 142 0.35 3.55 -3.95
CA GLY A 142 0.72 4.85 -4.49
C GLY A 142 0.71 6.01 -3.48
N LYS A 143 0.61 5.73 -2.18
CA LYS A 143 0.59 6.76 -1.11
C LYS A 143 1.77 6.61 -0.16
N ALA A 144 2.16 7.75 0.44
CA ALA A 144 2.95 7.78 1.65
C ALA A 144 2.02 8.11 2.82
N VAL A 145 1.79 7.14 3.74
CA VAL A 145 0.87 7.33 4.86
C VAL A 145 1.60 7.75 6.12
N PHE A 146 1.13 8.80 6.78
CA PHE A 146 1.85 9.51 7.83
C PHE A 146 1.31 9.24 9.24
N LEU A 147 2.24 9.09 10.20
CA LEU A 147 2.01 8.60 11.56
C LEU A 147 2.21 9.75 12.56
N TRP A 148 1.24 10.68 12.57
CA TRP A 148 1.33 11.95 13.29
C TRP A 148 1.35 11.83 14.82
N GLY A 149 1.09 10.64 15.38
CA GLY A 149 1.32 10.34 16.78
C GLY A 149 2.81 10.41 17.21
N SER A 150 3.75 10.40 16.25
CA SER A 150 5.19 10.37 16.51
C SER A 150 5.96 11.53 15.84
N VAL A 151 5.53 12.77 16.04
CA VAL A 151 6.30 13.93 15.56
C VAL A 151 7.58 14.09 16.37
N VAL A 152 8.70 14.16 15.67
CA VAL A 152 10.04 14.24 16.26
C VAL A 152 10.74 15.56 15.93
N GLN A 153 11.63 15.99 16.83
CA GLN A 153 12.56 17.08 16.59
C GLN A 153 13.98 16.56 16.43
N ASN A 154 14.70 17.06 15.44
CA ASN A 154 16.12 16.79 15.27
C ASN A 154 16.99 17.75 16.08
N ARG A 155 18.34 17.58 16.02
CA ARG A 155 19.30 18.42 16.74
C ARG A 155 19.30 19.89 16.29
N LEU A 156 18.81 20.16 15.07
CA LEU A 156 18.70 21.54 14.52
C LEU A 156 17.35 22.19 14.84
N GLY A 157 16.47 21.50 15.59
CA GLY A 157 15.13 22.00 15.91
C GLY A 157 14.09 21.78 14.81
N LEU A 158 14.43 21.11 13.71
CA LEU A 158 13.51 20.82 12.63
C LEU A 158 12.59 19.64 13.00
N LEU A 159 11.31 19.77 12.66
CA LEU A 159 10.30 18.75 12.93
C LEU A 159 10.13 17.80 11.75
N SER A 160 10.02 16.51 12.05
CA SER A 160 9.73 15.45 11.08
C SER A 160 8.69 14.48 11.64
N VAL A 161 8.00 13.79 10.76
CA VAL A 161 7.00 12.78 11.11
C VAL A 161 7.28 11.50 10.33
N PRO A 162 7.17 10.30 10.95
CA PRO A 162 7.38 9.05 10.24
C PRO A 162 6.25 8.79 9.24
N CYS A 163 6.60 8.12 8.15
CA CYS A 163 5.65 7.66 7.16
C CYS A 163 5.99 6.25 6.68
N LEU A 164 4.99 5.56 6.15
CA LEU A 164 5.14 4.32 5.43
C LEU A 164 4.87 4.57 3.96
N PHE A 165 5.69 4.02 3.11
CA PHE A 165 5.49 4.04 1.67
C PHE A 165 6.06 2.78 1.02
N GLU A 166 5.59 2.51 -0.19
CA GLU A 166 6.09 1.41 -1.01
C GLU A 166 7.39 1.80 -1.70
N TYR A 167 8.41 0.95 -1.60
CA TYR A 167 9.65 1.07 -2.34
C TYR A 167 10.06 -0.32 -2.88
N GLY A 168 9.98 -0.50 -4.19
CA GLY A 168 10.12 -1.84 -4.79
C GLY A 168 9.03 -2.78 -4.28
N ASP A 169 9.42 -3.93 -3.76
CA ASP A 169 8.51 -4.92 -3.19
C ASP A 169 8.46 -4.89 -1.64
N GLU A 170 8.83 -3.77 -1.04
CA GLU A 170 8.89 -3.60 0.40
C GLU A 170 8.09 -2.41 0.88
N VAL A 171 7.65 -2.46 2.15
CA VAL A 171 7.11 -1.31 2.88
C VAL A 171 8.26 -0.70 3.68
N VAL A 172 8.54 0.58 3.45
CA VAL A 172 9.67 1.28 4.07
C VAL A 172 9.17 2.36 5.02
N VAL A 173 9.83 2.48 6.16
CA VAL A 173 9.65 3.62 7.08
C VAL A 173 10.54 4.76 6.63
N GLY A 174 9.94 5.89 6.30
CA GLY A 174 10.62 7.14 6.00
C GLY A 174 10.27 8.25 6.98
N TRP A 175 10.80 9.45 6.73
CA TRP A 175 10.60 10.62 7.58
C TRP A 175 10.31 11.85 6.71
N GLY A 176 9.13 12.41 6.86
CA GLY A 176 8.73 13.65 6.18
C GLY A 176 9.07 14.87 7.02
N TRP A 177 9.81 15.83 6.46
CA TRP A 177 10.06 17.12 7.10
C TRP A 177 8.80 18.02 7.03
N LEU A 178 8.39 18.58 8.15
CA LEU A 178 7.18 19.41 8.22
C LEU A 178 7.24 20.67 7.35
N GLY A 179 8.43 21.16 7.02
CA GLY A 179 8.61 22.27 6.08
C GLY A 179 8.39 21.91 4.61
N SER A 180 8.25 20.62 4.27
CA SER A 180 7.97 20.16 2.90
C SER A 180 6.52 20.41 2.49
N ASN A 181 6.28 20.30 1.18
CA ASN A 181 4.94 20.33 0.60
C ASN A 181 4.34 18.93 0.59
N TRP A 182 3.04 18.84 0.89
CA TRP A 182 2.29 17.61 1.08
C TRP A 182 0.98 17.68 0.29
N SER A 183 0.60 16.58 -0.35
CA SER A 183 -0.54 16.47 -1.24
C SER A 183 -1.58 15.45 -0.71
N SER A 184 -2.59 15.18 -1.50
CA SER A 184 -3.58 14.12 -1.21
C SER A 184 -2.98 12.70 -1.19
N LEU A 185 -1.75 12.52 -1.71
CA LEU A 185 -1.01 11.25 -1.66
C LEU A 185 -0.28 11.04 -0.33
N ASP A 186 -0.35 12.02 0.59
CA ASP A 186 0.34 12.05 1.87
C ASP A 186 -0.66 12.07 3.05
N PRO A 187 -1.65 11.15 3.13
CA PRO A 187 -2.67 11.19 4.17
C PRO A 187 -2.10 10.84 5.56
N ALA A 188 -2.72 11.39 6.59
CA ALA A 188 -2.54 10.90 7.94
C ALA A 188 -3.31 9.59 8.15
N LEU A 189 -2.76 8.64 8.90
CA LEU A 189 -3.52 7.50 9.41
C LEU A 189 -4.07 7.83 10.78
N ARG A 190 -5.37 7.58 10.97
CA ARG A 190 -6.08 7.84 12.23
C ARG A 190 -6.98 6.66 12.58
N PHE A 191 -7.11 6.38 13.87
CA PHE A 191 -8.14 5.48 14.35
C PHE A 191 -9.52 6.08 14.07
N SER A 192 -10.43 5.24 13.58
CA SER A 192 -11.86 5.59 13.42
C SER A 192 -12.49 5.85 14.80
N LYS A 193 -13.41 6.79 14.85
CA LYS A 193 -14.17 7.07 16.08
C LYS A 193 -15.27 6.05 16.27
#